data_58c3cdf4e7b58280f3830c8d182ea3a1
#
_entry.id   58c3cdf4e7b58280f3830c8d182ea3a1
#
_cell.length_a   1.000
_cell.length_b   1.000
_cell.length_c   1.000
_cell.angle_alpha   90.00
_cell.angle_beta   90.00
_cell.angle_gamma   90.00
#
_symmetry.space_group_name_H-M   'P 1'
#
loop_
_entity.id
_entity.type
_entity.pdbx_description
1 polymer ?
#
loop_
_entity_poly.entity_id
_entity_poly.type
_entity_poly.pdbx_seq_one_letter_code
_entity_poly.pdbx_strand_id
1 'polypeptide(L)'
;MAIYHCSIKIISRTGGKSAVASAAYRAGEKLYNDETGLIHDFTHKGGVIMNEILLPKNAPMEYQNRETLWNEVQKIEKRSDAQMAREVEVALPVELTREEQIACVRVFVKENFVNQGMIADWALHDKGDGNPHAHIMLTVRELDEGHAWMAKQRTVFANARDEYGRAIYNPNLPVYDPKDKETTAVYRIPVLDENGNQKTRVRKGKGCEYLWEKISISLNDWNDHSQAEKWRASWADHCNHFLSPENQIDHRSYERQGVDKEPTIHEGVTARNMERDGNISDRCETNRMIREQNSLKEKIRELSCQISELILQKARELYDRFRELGRSVAVDKQTGRTVRFDGRNAGGERTVEAGEESVGRAARRVADIKRAVAETERDIEETDHRIAELKKKIDRKGQERNERLQRLRERRAASGSHGGDAGTDRRSTERTFTGERNKLRAAGDDINAFIASL
;
A
#
# COMPACT_ATOMS: atom_id res chain seq x y z
N MET A 1 -0.67 -1.49 -17.36
CA MET A 1 -0.16 -1.38 -15.97
C MET A 1 -1.11 -2.11 -15.05
N ALA A 2 -0.65 -3.13 -14.39
CA ALA A 2 -1.44 -3.95 -13.48
C ALA A 2 -2.02 -3.11 -12.32
N ILE A 3 -3.24 -3.43 -11.90
CA ILE A 3 -3.93 -2.73 -10.80
C ILE A 3 -3.82 -3.61 -9.56
N TYR A 4 -3.21 -3.06 -8.48
CA TYR A 4 -3.21 -3.73 -7.19
C TYR A 4 -4.57 -3.60 -6.49
N HIS A 5 -5.12 -4.73 -6.06
CA HIS A 5 -6.25 -4.79 -5.12
C HIS A 5 -6.14 -6.04 -4.25
N CYS A 6 -6.24 -5.86 -2.94
CA CYS A 6 -6.36 -6.95 -1.97
C CYS A 6 -7.26 -6.48 -0.82
N SER A 7 -8.48 -6.95 -0.81
CA SER A 7 -9.51 -6.63 0.20
C SER A 7 -9.73 -7.82 1.11
N ILE A 8 -9.78 -7.57 2.42
CA ILE A 8 -10.02 -8.59 3.43
C ILE A 8 -11.30 -8.26 4.16
N LYS A 9 -12.25 -9.20 4.17
CA LYS A 9 -13.59 -9.04 4.73
C LYS A 9 -13.91 -10.20 5.67
N ILE A 10 -14.84 -9.97 6.60
CA ILE A 10 -15.34 -11.00 7.49
C ILE A 10 -16.75 -11.38 7.06
N ILE A 11 -17.00 -12.69 6.96
CA ILE A 11 -18.34 -13.26 6.78
C ILE A 11 -18.81 -13.69 8.18
N SER A 12 -19.73 -12.93 8.76
CA SER A 12 -20.25 -13.17 10.11
C SER A 12 -21.75 -13.46 10.06
N ARG A 13 -22.27 -14.11 11.11
CA ARG A 13 -23.71 -14.31 11.30
C ARG A 13 -24.48 -13.01 11.48
N THR A 14 -23.81 -11.96 11.94
CA THR A 14 -24.41 -10.64 12.10
C THR A 14 -24.98 -10.17 10.76
N GLY A 15 -26.25 -9.75 10.75
CA GLY A 15 -26.93 -9.32 9.53
C GLY A 15 -27.44 -10.46 8.64
N GLY A 16 -27.60 -11.68 9.19
CA GLY A 16 -28.23 -12.81 8.48
C GLY A 16 -27.39 -13.41 7.35
N LYS A 17 -26.07 -13.22 7.36
CA LYS A 17 -25.18 -13.83 6.36
C LYS A 17 -25.02 -15.33 6.63
N SER A 18 -24.86 -16.11 5.55
CA SER A 18 -24.59 -17.54 5.55
C SER A 18 -23.27 -17.84 4.87
N ALA A 19 -22.46 -18.72 5.45
CA ALA A 19 -21.24 -19.20 4.83
C ALA A 19 -21.55 -20.05 3.59
N VAL A 20 -22.57 -20.92 3.68
CA VAL A 20 -23.05 -21.76 2.55
C VAL A 20 -23.51 -20.89 1.40
N ALA A 21 -24.36 -19.87 1.63
CA ALA A 21 -24.82 -18.96 0.58
C ALA A 21 -23.65 -18.18 -0.02
N SER A 22 -22.69 -17.77 0.81
CA SER A 22 -21.50 -17.06 0.36
C SER A 22 -20.61 -17.90 -0.52
N ALA A 23 -20.42 -19.18 -0.20
CA ALA A 23 -19.65 -20.13 -1.00
C ALA A 23 -20.37 -20.46 -2.31
N ALA A 24 -21.67 -20.77 -2.26
CA ALA A 24 -22.49 -21.00 -3.45
C ALA A 24 -22.40 -19.86 -4.45
N TYR A 25 -22.51 -18.61 -3.98
CA TYR A 25 -22.40 -17.42 -4.82
C TYR A 25 -21.04 -17.29 -5.50
N ARG A 26 -19.94 -17.57 -4.78
CA ARG A 26 -18.58 -17.43 -5.33
C ARG A 26 -18.24 -18.53 -6.30
N ALA A 27 -18.61 -19.75 -5.96
CA ALA A 27 -18.37 -20.91 -6.82
C ALA A 27 -19.33 -20.97 -8.04
N GLY A 28 -20.44 -20.24 -8.03
CA GLY A 28 -21.48 -20.37 -9.05
C GLY A 28 -22.19 -21.72 -8.96
N GLU A 29 -22.38 -22.25 -7.76
CA GLU A 29 -22.93 -23.58 -7.51
C GLU A 29 -24.28 -23.52 -6.81
N LYS A 30 -24.93 -24.68 -6.75
CA LYS A 30 -26.16 -24.92 -6.00
C LYS A 30 -25.84 -25.70 -4.75
N LEU A 31 -26.03 -25.10 -3.57
CA LEU A 31 -25.73 -25.72 -2.28
C LEU A 31 -26.97 -25.68 -1.38
N TYR A 32 -27.17 -26.77 -0.62
CA TYR A 32 -28.20 -26.87 0.43
C TYR A 32 -27.62 -26.38 1.76
N ASN A 33 -28.38 -25.58 2.50
CA ASN A 33 -28.02 -25.08 3.81
C ASN A 33 -28.79 -25.85 4.88
N ASP A 34 -28.11 -26.70 5.63
CA ASP A 34 -28.70 -27.55 6.68
C ASP A 34 -29.36 -26.75 7.79
N GLU A 35 -28.81 -25.58 8.14
CA GLU A 35 -29.31 -24.74 9.23
C GLU A 35 -30.66 -24.09 8.92
N THR A 36 -30.85 -23.67 7.68
CA THR A 36 -32.05 -22.93 7.27
C THR A 36 -33.02 -23.76 6.44
N GLY A 37 -32.60 -24.93 5.95
CA GLY A 37 -33.36 -25.76 5.00
C GLY A 37 -33.49 -25.13 3.60
N LEU A 38 -32.72 -24.09 3.29
CA LEU A 38 -32.78 -23.37 2.03
C LEU A 38 -31.75 -23.87 1.03
N ILE A 39 -32.11 -23.86 -0.24
CA ILE A 39 -31.20 -24.10 -1.36
C ILE A 39 -30.73 -22.74 -1.89
N HIS A 40 -29.43 -22.54 -1.97
CA HIS A 40 -28.81 -21.39 -2.60
C HIS A 40 -28.32 -21.79 -3.99
N ASP A 41 -29.02 -21.37 -5.05
CA ASP A 41 -28.72 -21.73 -6.42
C ASP A 41 -28.15 -20.51 -7.20
N PHE A 42 -26.87 -20.59 -7.52
CA PHE A 42 -26.15 -19.57 -8.31
C PHE A 42 -25.56 -20.15 -9.61
N THR A 43 -26.07 -21.28 -10.09
CA THR A 43 -25.59 -21.95 -11.32
C THR A 43 -25.74 -21.07 -12.58
N HIS A 44 -26.66 -20.11 -12.54
CA HIS A 44 -26.86 -19.14 -13.63
C HIS A 44 -25.88 -17.96 -13.60
N LYS A 45 -25.00 -17.88 -12.57
CA LYS A 45 -24.03 -16.80 -12.46
C LYS A 45 -22.92 -16.96 -13.49
N GLY A 46 -22.88 -16.05 -14.46
CA GLY A 46 -21.80 -15.98 -15.44
C GLY A 46 -20.50 -15.44 -14.85
N GLY A 47 -19.38 -15.73 -15.54
CA GLY A 47 -18.06 -15.19 -15.21
C GLY A 47 -17.30 -15.96 -14.15
N VAL A 48 -17.76 -17.10 -13.66
CA VAL A 48 -16.97 -18.02 -12.85
C VAL A 48 -16.14 -18.88 -13.79
N ILE A 49 -14.82 -18.68 -13.77
CA ILE A 49 -13.88 -19.37 -14.67
C ILE A 49 -13.46 -20.71 -14.08
N MET A 50 -13.15 -20.72 -12.80
CA MET A 50 -12.83 -21.93 -12.05
C MET A 50 -13.07 -21.72 -10.56
N ASN A 51 -13.21 -22.82 -9.84
CA ASN A 51 -13.23 -22.86 -8.39
C ASN A 51 -12.48 -24.10 -7.89
N GLU A 52 -11.92 -24.02 -6.70
CA GLU A 52 -11.12 -25.09 -6.10
C GLU A 52 -11.12 -24.98 -4.58
N ILE A 53 -11.13 -26.10 -3.88
CA ILE A 53 -10.90 -26.17 -2.44
C ILE A 53 -9.52 -26.76 -2.19
N LEU A 54 -8.69 -26.06 -1.45
CA LEU A 54 -7.37 -26.51 -1.01
C LEU A 54 -7.41 -26.85 0.48
N LEU A 55 -7.03 -28.07 0.80
CA LEU A 55 -7.06 -28.61 2.15
C LEU A 55 -5.66 -28.61 2.79
N PRO A 56 -5.53 -28.18 4.06
CA PRO A 56 -4.33 -28.41 4.84
C PRO A 56 -4.21 -29.91 5.21
N LYS A 57 -3.02 -30.30 5.67
CA LYS A 57 -2.69 -31.70 5.97
C LYS A 57 -3.68 -32.41 6.90
N ASN A 58 -4.21 -31.67 7.89
CA ASN A 58 -5.09 -32.24 8.91
C ASN A 58 -6.58 -32.17 8.53
N ALA A 59 -6.93 -31.69 7.34
CA ALA A 59 -8.33 -31.62 6.93
C ALA A 59 -8.80 -32.96 6.35
N PRO A 60 -10.01 -33.43 6.73
CA PRO A 60 -10.58 -34.62 6.14
C PRO A 60 -10.93 -34.38 4.67
N MET A 61 -10.76 -35.43 3.84
CA MET A 61 -11.01 -35.33 2.39
C MET A 61 -12.47 -34.99 2.02
N GLU A 62 -13.42 -35.26 2.92
CA GLU A 62 -14.83 -34.90 2.72
C GLU A 62 -15.04 -33.38 2.60
N TYR A 63 -14.15 -32.55 3.12
CA TYR A 63 -14.18 -31.10 2.96
C TYR A 63 -13.76 -30.60 1.56
N GLN A 64 -13.41 -31.50 0.65
CA GLN A 64 -13.41 -31.19 -0.79
C GLN A 64 -14.82 -30.95 -1.34
N ASN A 65 -15.84 -31.45 -0.66
CA ASN A 65 -17.24 -31.10 -0.93
C ASN A 65 -17.58 -29.77 -0.27
N ARG A 66 -17.87 -28.75 -1.06
CA ARG A 66 -18.17 -27.38 -0.62
C ARG A 66 -19.39 -27.31 0.30
N GLU A 67 -20.42 -28.07 -0.01
CA GLU A 67 -21.65 -28.13 0.82
C GLU A 67 -21.34 -28.68 2.20
N THR A 68 -20.64 -29.81 2.27
CA THR A 68 -20.20 -30.43 3.53
C THR A 68 -19.35 -29.47 4.35
N LEU A 69 -18.33 -28.87 3.75
CA LEU A 69 -17.39 -27.96 4.42
C LEU A 69 -18.15 -26.78 5.08
N TRP A 70 -18.95 -26.05 4.30
CA TRP A 70 -19.54 -24.82 4.80
C TRP A 70 -20.74 -25.03 5.71
N ASN A 71 -21.44 -26.18 5.61
CA ASN A 71 -22.43 -26.59 6.61
C ASN A 71 -21.77 -26.94 7.95
N GLU A 72 -20.66 -27.69 7.95
CA GLU A 72 -19.93 -27.99 9.19
C GLU A 72 -19.35 -26.72 9.83
N VAL A 73 -18.83 -25.77 9.04
CA VAL A 73 -18.40 -24.47 9.56
C VAL A 73 -19.58 -23.71 10.21
N GLN A 74 -20.76 -23.66 9.59
CA GLN A 74 -21.92 -23.01 10.19
C GLN A 74 -22.38 -23.69 11.48
N LYS A 75 -22.31 -25.01 11.53
CA LYS A 75 -22.71 -25.82 12.68
C LYS A 75 -21.81 -25.59 13.89
N ILE A 76 -20.51 -25.34 13.71
CA ILE A 76 -19.60 -25.07 14.82
C ILE A 76 -19.58 -23.61 15.25
N GLU A 77 -19.86 -22.66 14.36
CA GLU A 77 -19.88 -21.22 14.61
C GLU A 77 -21.26 -20.76 15.08
N LYS A 78 -21.72 -21.20 16.27
CA LYS A 78 -23.10 -21.06 16.76
C LYS A 78 -23.50 -19.69 17.28
N ARG A 79 -22.53 -18.84 17.70
CA ARG A 79 -22.85 -17.55 18.29
C ARG A 79 -23.47 -16.62 17.25
N SER A 80 -24.44 -15.78 17.65
CA SER A 80 -25.11 -14.82 16.76
C SER A 80 -24.15 -13.79 16.13
N ASP A 81 -23.01 -13.53 16.79
CA ASP A 81 -21.94 -12.65 16.33
C ASP A 81 -20.74 -13.41 15.74
N ALA A 82 -20.84 -14.73 15.55
CA ALA A 82 -19.72 -15.54 15.11
C ALA A 82 -19.21 -15.13 13.72
N GLN A 83 -17.89 -15.03 13.61
CA GLN A 83 -17.21 -15.00 12.31
C GLN A 83 -17.17 -16.42 11.77
N MET A 84 -17.85 -16.67 10.65
CA MET A 84 -17.92 -17.98 10.00
C MET A 84 -16.75 -18.20 9.03
N ALA A 85 -16.40 -17.17 8.28
CA ALA A 85 -15.31 -17.22 7.32
C ALA A 85 -14.62 -15.86 7.20
N ARG A 86 -13.41 -15.87 6.65
CA ARG A 86 -12.74 -14.69 6.13
C ARG A 86 -12.73 -14.77 4.62
N GLU A 87 -12.97 -13.66 3.96
CA GLU A 87 -12.82 -13.51 2.53
C GLU A 87 -11.62 -12.64 2.23
N VAL A 88 -10.77 -13.11 1.33
CA VAL A 88 -9.74 -12.32 0.68
C VAL A 88 -10.10 -12.21 -0.79
N GLU A 89 -10.28 -10.97 -1.26
CA GLU A 89 -10.60 -10.67 -2.65
C GLU A 89 -9.41 -9.97 -3.29
N VAL A 90 -8.86 -10.52 -4.35
CA VAL A 90 -7.66 -10.02 -5.02
C VAL A 90 -7.92 -9.78 -6.50
N ALA A 91 -7.45 -8.64 -7.04
CA ALA A 91 -7.44 -8.39 -8.47
C ALA A 91 -6.26 -9.12 -9.12
N LEU A 92 -6.49 -9.66 -10.30
CA LEU A 92 -5.48 -10.34 -11.09
C LEU A 92 -4.95 -9.41 -12.18
N PRO A 93 -3.63 -9.35 -12.41
CA PRO A 93 -3.08 -8.60 -13.53
C PRO A 93 -3.63 -9.12 -14.86
N VAL A 94 -4.11 -8.21 -15.70
CA VAL A 94 -4.60 -8.54 -17.05
C VAL A 94 -3.45 -8.86 -18.02
N GLU A 95 -2.25 -8.52 -17.64
CA GLU A 95 -1.01 -8.81 -18.36
C GLU A 95 -0.63 -10.30 -18.31
N LEU A 96 -1.17 -11.05 -17.34
CA LEU A 96 -0.91 -12.47 -17.17
C LEU A 96 -1.86 -13.31 -18.02
N THR A 97 -1.37 -14.41 -18.54
CA THR A 97 -2.20 -15.46 -19.14
C THR A 97 -3.14 -16.07 -18.10
N ARG A 98 -4.17 -16.76 -18.53
CA ARG A 98 -5.12 -17.42 -17.64
C ARG A 98 -4.44 -18.47 -16.75
N GLU A 99 -3.52 -19.23 -17.31
CA GLU A 99 -2.73 -20.24 -16.62
C GLU A 99 -1.83 -19.64 -15.55
N GLU A 100 -1.18 -18.51 -15.85
CA GLU A 100 -0.36 -17.77 -14.90
C GLU A 100 -1.22 -17.14 -13.78
N GLN A 101 -2.39 -16.60 -14.09
CA GLN A 101 -3.34 -16.11 -13.11
C GLN A 101 -3.75 -17.19 -12.12
N ILE A 102 -4.10 -18.38 -12.61
CA ILE A 102 -4.48 -19.54 -11.79
C ILE A 102 -3.30 -19.98 -10.93
N ALA A 103 -2.10 -20.10 -11.52
CA ALA A 103 -0.89 -20.49 -10.81
C ALA A 103 -0.55 -19.49 -9.69
N CYS A 104 -0.61 -18.21 -9.97
CA CYS A 104 -0.35 -17.13 -9.02
C CYS A 104 -1.30 -17.21 -7.80
N VAL A 105 -2.61 -17.33 -8.02
CA VAL A 105 -3.58 -17.45 -6.92
C VAL A 105 -3.34 -18.75 -6.14
N ARG A 106 -3.13 -19.88 -6.82
CA ARG A 106 -2.96 -21.18 -6.14
C ARG A 106 -1.73 -21.20 -5.23
N VAL A 107 -0.60 -20.63 -5.69
CA VAL A 107 0.63 -20.53 -4.88
C VAL A 107 0.39 -19.60 -3.70
N PHE A 108 -0.16 -18.42 -3.94
CA PHE A 108 -0.50 -17.45 -2.89
C PHE A 108 -1.39 -18.06 -1.81
N VAL A 109 -2.47 -18.74 -2.21
CA VAL A 109 -3.41 -19.39 -1.29
C VAL A 109 -2.74 -20.50 -0.49
N LYS A 110 -1.93 -21.31 -1.14
CA LYS A 110 -1.22 -22.43 -0.49
C LYS A 110 -0.23 -21.91 0.56
N GLU A 111 0.59 -20.94 0.22
CA GLU A 111 1.66 -20.45 1.09
C GLU A 111 1.13 -19.63 2.27
N ASN A 112 0.14 -18.76 2.04
CA ASN A 112 -0.32 -17.83 3.05
C ASN A 112 -1.45 -18.38 3.94
N PHE A 113 -2.21 -19.39 3.46
CA PHE A 113 -3.38 -19.86 4.20
C PHE A 113 -3.36 -21.36 4.46
N VAL A 114 -3.21 -22.19 3.41
CA VAL A 114 -3.32 -23.65 3.55
C VAL A 114 -2.17 -24.22 4.38
N ASN A 115 -0.95 -23.75 4.15
CA ASN A 115 0.23 -24.16 4.93
C ASN A 115 0.16 -23.69 6.39
N GLN A 116 -0.71 -22.68 6.69
CA GLN A 116 -0.97 -22.21 8.04
C GLN A 116 -2.14 -22.97 8.72
N GLY A 117 -2.74 -23.93 8.03
CA GLY A 117 -3.82 -24.78 8.58
C GLY A 117 -5.23 -24.33 8.23
N MET A 118 -5.42 -23.29 7.41
CA MET A 118 -6.74 -22.87 6.92
C MET A 118 -7.19 -23.74 5.76
N ILE A 119 -8.47 -24.09 5.71
CA ILE A 119 -9.08 -24.56 4.47
C ILE A 119 -9.40 -23.34 3.63
N ALA A 120 -9.01 -23.38 2.35
CA ALA A 120 -9.25 -22.31 1.41
C ALA A 120 -10.13 -22.77 0.26
N ASP A 121 -11.30 -22.13 0.12
CA ASP A 121 -12.23 -22.32 -0.97
C ASP A 121 -12.19 -21.05 -1.85
N TRP A 122 -11.62 -21.16 -3.06
CA TRP A 122 -11.43 -20.01 -3.91
C TRP A 122 -12.03 -20.18 -5.29
N ALA A 123 -12.41 -19.06 -5.88
CA ALA A 123 -12.97 -18.99 -7.23
C ALA A 123 -12.41 -17.81 -7.99
N LEU A 124 -12.06 -18.03 -9.27
CA LEU A 124 -11.62 -17.00 -10.20
C LEU A 124 -12.81 -16.52 -11.02
N HIS A 125 -13.04 -15.21 -11.00
CA HIS A 125 -14.07 -14.55 -11.74
C HIS A 125 -13.50 -13.65 -12.83
N ASP A 126 -14.07 -13.74 -14.02
CA ASP A 126 -13.80 -12.84 -15.12
C ASP A 126 -15.02 -12.78 -16.04
N LYS A 127 -15.53 -11.57 -16.26
CA LYS A 127 -16.65 -11.31 -17.19
C LYS A 127 -16.20 -10.75 -18.53
N GLY A 128 -14.89 -10.69 -18.77
CA GLY A 128 -14.34 -10.04 -19.96
C GLY A 128 -14.40 -8.51 -19.90
N ASP A 129 -14.63 -7.94 -18.72
CA ASP A 129 -14.74 -6.50 -18.49
C ASP A 129 -13.40 -5.85 -18.09
N GLY A 130 -12.29 -6.61 -18.20
CA GLY A 130 -10.94 -6.16 -17.83
C GLY A 130 -10.67 -6.13 -16.34
N ASN A 131 -11.47 -6.84 -15.53
CA ASN A 131 -11.32 -6.92 -14.08
C ASN A 131 -11.33 -8.38 -13.58
N PRO A 132 -10.38 -9.23 -14.02
CA PRO A 132 -10.26 -10.57 -13.48
C PRO A 132 -9.89 -10.50 -11.99
N HIS A 133 -10.57 -11.27 -11.15
CA HIS A 133 -10.36 -11.26 -9.71
C HIS A 133 -10.65 -12.62 -9.10
N ALA A 134 -10.02 -12.91 -7.96
CA ALA A 134 -10.27 -14.12 -7.21
C ALA A 134 -10.90 -13.80 -5.85
N HIS A 135 -11.90 -14.59 -5.48
CA HIS A 135 -12.49 -14.64 -4.16
C HIS A 135 -11.96 -15.86 -3.43
N ILE A 136 -11.40 -15.67 -2.27
CA ILE A 136 -10.80 -16.72 -1.45
C ILE A 136 -11.54 -16.73 -0.12
N MET A 137 -12.33 -17.76 0.15
CA MET A 137 -12.99 -17.98 1.43
C MET A 137 -12.14 -18.90 2.30
N LEU A 138 -11.86 -18.46 3.52
CA LEU A 138 -10.97 -19.12 4.46
C LEU A 138 -11.73 -19.52 5.71
N THR A 139 -11.45 -20.72 6.24
CA THR A 139 -11.90 -21.10 7.58
C THR A 139 -11.17 -20.29 8.65
N VAL A 140 -11.78 -20.14 9.80
CA VAL A 140 -11.28 -19.33 10.93
C VAL A 140 -10.90 -20.16 12.14
N ARG A 141 -10.87 -21.48 11.97
CA ARG A 141 -10.41 -22.48 12.95
C ARG A 141 -9.44 -23.43 12.31
N GLU A 142 -8.49 -23.87 13.08
CA GLU A 142 -7.61 -24.99 12.73
C GLU A 142 -8.31 -26.32 12.98
N LEU A 143 -7.77 -27.37 12.39
CA LEU A 143 -8.11 -28.76 12.66
C LEU A 143 -6.93 -29.42 13.38
N ASP A 144 -7.22 -30.17 14.43
CA ASP A 144 -6.21 -30.98 15.12
C ASP A 144 -5.81 -32.24 14.31
N GLU A 145 -4.87 -33.02 14.83
CA GLU A 145 -4.43 -34.25 14.19
C GLU A 145 -5.52 -35.34 14.10
N GLY A 146 -6.56 -35.23 14.93
CA GLY A 146 -7.75 -36.07 14.91
C GLY A 146 -8.86 -35.55 13.99
N HIS A 147 -8.60 -34.54 13.17
CA HIS A 147 -9.54 -33.90 12.25
C HIS A 147 -10.69 -33.12 12.92
N ALA A 148 -10.58 -32.84 14.22
CA ALA A 148 -11.59 -32.05 14.93
C ALA A 148 -11.29 -30.55 14.90
N TRP A 149 -12.34 -29.74 14.80
CA TRP A 149 -12.21 -28.29 14.83
C TRP A 149 -11.74 -27.78 16.19
N MET A 150 -10.62 -27.08 16.23
CA MET A 150 -10.06 -26.46 17.41
C MET A 150 -10.83 -25.21 17.83
N ALA A 151 -10.72 -24.84 19.11
CA ALA A 151 -11.25 -23.56 19.59
C ALA A 151 -10.43 -22.39 19.03
N LYS A 152 -11.08 -21.25 18.74
CA LYS A 152 -10.35 -20.02 18.33
C LYS A 152 -9.55 -19.39 19.47
N GLN A 153 -10.05 -19.57 20.68
CA GLN A 153 -9.52 -18.94 21.88
C GLN A 153 -9.56 -19.92 23.05
N ARG A 154 -8.64 -19.74 23.99
CA ARG A 154 -8.70 -20.40 25.30
C ARG A 154 -8.74 -19.38 26.41
N THR A 155 -9.45 -19.68 27.48
CA THR A 155 -9.47 -18.88 28.70
C THR A 155 -8.30 -19.27 29.59
N VAL A 156 -7.47 -18.32 29.94
CA VAL A 156 -6.35 -18.47 30.87
C VAL A 156 -6.49 -17.53 32.05
N PHE A 157 -5.81 -17.81 33.16
CA PHE A 157 -5.67 -16.84 34.22
C PHE A 157 -4.70 -15.74 33.81
N ALA A 158 -5.05 -14.48 34.04
CA ALA A 158 -4.15 -13.38 33.87
C ALA A 158 -3.01 -13.48 34.90
N ASN A 159 -1.79 -13.22 34.46
CA ASN A 159 -0.57 -13.30 35.28
C ASN A 159 0.28 -12.03 35.24
N ALA A 160 -0.12 -11.02 34.47
CA ALA A 160 0.56 -9.73 34.38
C ALA A 160 -0.45 -8.60 34.12
N ARG A 161 -0.02 -7.35 34.29
CA ARG A 161 -0.75 -6.16 33.86
C ARG A 161 0.07 -5.42 32.80
N ASP A 162 -0.63 -4.83 31.83
CA ASP A 162 0.01 -3.94 30.84
C ASP A 162 0.27 -2.55 31.44
N GLU A 163 0.85 -1.66 30.64
CA GLU A 163 1.15 -0.26 31.00
C GLU A 163 -0.10 0.56 31.39
N TYR A 164 -1.29 0.12 30.99
CA TYR A 164 -2.59 0.72 31.34
C TYR A 164 -3.28 0.03 32.53
N GLY A 165 -2.59 -0.93 33.18
CA GLY A 165 -3.13 -1.67 34.32
C GLY A 165 -4.12 -2.79 33.96
N ARG A 166 -4.34 -3.09 32.68
CA ARG A 166 -5.24 -4.16 32.24
C ARG A 166 -4.60 -5.52 32.45
N ALA A 167 -5.40 -6.50 32.86
CA ALA A 167 -4.95 -7.86 33.06
C ALA A 167 -4.57 -8.50 31.70
N ILE A 168 -3.35 -9.05 31.63
CA ILE A 168 -2.82 -9.73 30.43
C ILE A 168 -2.24 -11.10 30.83
N TYR A 169 -1.99 -11.93 29.83
CA TYR A 169 -1.24 -13.18 29.97
C TYR A 169 0.16 -12.99 29.35
N ASN A 170 1.19 -13.15 30.20
CA ASN A 170 2.57 -13.17 29.76
C ASN A 170 3.07 -14.62 29.76
N PRO A 171 3.35 -15.24 28.59
CA PRO A 171 3.79 -16.62 28.50
C PRO A 171 5.19 -16.86 29.08
N ASN A 172 5.98 -15.80 29.28
CA ASN A 172 7.34 -15.88 29.84
C ASN A 172 7.35 -15.94 31.39
N LEU A 173 6.20 -15.72 32.03
CA LEU A 173 6.07 -15.88 33.47
C LEU A 173 5.72 -17.31 33.83
N PRO A 174 6.18 -17.82 34.99
CA PRO A 174 5.84 -19.15 35.45
C PRO A 174 4.32 -19.38 35.49
N VAL A 175 3.89 -20.55 35.08
CA VAL A 175 2.46 -20.94 35.10
C VAL A 175 2.09 -21.42 36.50
N TYR A 176 0.89 -21.06 36.97
CA TYR A 176 0.38 -21.53 38.24
C TYR A 176 0.38 -23.07 38.30
N ASP A 177 1.13 -23.63 39.27
CA ASP A 177 1.07 -25.04 39.61
C ASP A 177 0.19 -25.21 40.89
N PRO A 178 -0.91 -26.00 40.81
CA PRO A 178 -1.75 -26.29 42.00
C PRO A 178 -0.98 -26.98 43.12
N LYS A 179 0.16 -27.61 42.84
CA LYS A 179 0.98 -28.33 43.84
C LYS A 179 1.97 -27.40 44.56
N ASP A 180 2.37 -26.31 43.89
CA ASP A 180 3.25 -25.29 44.48
C ASP A 180 2.48 -24.00 44.73
N LYS A 181 1.77 -23.99 45.86
CA LYS A 181 0.87 -22.90 46.25
C LYS A 181 1.59 -21.59 46.64
N GLU A 182 2.81 -21.68 47.10
CA GLU A 182 3.55 -20.51 47.60
C GLU A 182 4.16 -19.71 46.43
N THR A 183 4.78 -20.36 45.50
CA THR A 183 5.46 -19.70 44.38
C THR A 183 4.49 -19.26 43.28
N THR A 184 3.39 -19.99 43.06
CA THR A 184 2.49 -19.75 41.92
C THR A 184 1.30 -18.84 42.24
N ALA A 185 0.98 -18.61 43.50
CA ALA A 185 -0.05 -17.64 43.90
C ALA A 185 0.31 -16.20 43.46
N VAL A 186 1.59 -15.89 43.35
CA VAL A 186 2.10 -14.58 42.93
C VAL A 186 1.80 -14.28 41.46
N TYR A 187 1.56 -15.30 40.63
CA TYR A 187 1.37 -15.17 39.18
C TYR A 187 -0.08 -15.23 38.73
N ARG A 188 -1.01 -14.97 39.65
CA ARG A 188 -2.44 -14.78 39.31
C ARG A 188 -2.90 -13.43 39.81
N ILE A 189 -3.66 -12.74 39.00
CA ILE A 189 -4.21 -11.45 39.35
C ILE A 189 -5.54 -11.65 40.09
N PRO A 190 -5.67 -11.19 41.35
CA PRO A 190 -6.91 -11.31 42.09
C PRO A 190 -7.97 -10.37 41.53
N VAL A 191 -9.23 -10.82 41.53
CA VAL A 191 -10.39 -9.95 41.31
C VAL A 191 -10.66 -9.22 42.62
N LEU A 192 -10.53 -7.91 42.66
CA LEU A 192 -10.73 -7.10 43.86
C LEU A 192 -12.16 -6.54 43.93
N ASP A 193 -12.64 -6.33 45.17
CA ASP A 193 -13.84 -5.55 45.43
C ASP A 193 -13.53 -4.04 45.49
N GLU A 194 -14.56 -3.22 45.76
CA GLU A 194 -14.43 -1.75 45.87
C GLU A 194 -13.55 -1.31 47.05
N ASN A 195 -13.28 -2.20 48.00
CA ASN A 195 -12.43 -1.94 49.18
C ASN A 195 -11.02 -2.50 48.99
N GLY A 196 -10.71 -3.09 47.85
CA GLY A 196 -9.39 -3.66 47.54
C GLY A 196 -9.21 -5.10 48.08
N ASN A 197 -10.22 -5.75 48.61
CA ASN A 197 -10.15 -7.14 49.07
C ASN A 197 -10.42 -8.10 47.92
N GLN A 198 -9.76 -9.27 47.96
CA GLN A 198 -9.98 -10.29 46.93
C GLN A 198 -11.38 -10.88 47.02
N LYS A 199 -12.17 -10.82 45.96
CA LYS A 199 -13.48 -11.40 45.86
C LYS A 199 -13.45 -12.91 46.00
N THR A 200 -14.47 -13.45 46.69
CA THR A 200 -14.67 -14.89 46.83
C THR A 200 -16.03 -15.30 46.27
N ARG A 201 -16.16 -16.58 45.92
CA ARG A 201 -17.42 -17.21 45.52
C ARG A 201 -17.66 -18.45 46.35
N VAL A 202 -18.83 -18.54 46.96
CA VAL A 202 -19.27 -19.75 47.66
C VAL A 202 -19.71 -20.81 46.64
N ARG A 203 -19.11 -21.99 46.72
CA ARG A 203 -19.54 -23.18 45.95
C ARG A 203 -20.32 -24.13 46.83
N LYS A 204 -21.53 -24.46 46.43
CA LYS A 204 -22.39 -25.42 47.14
C LYS A 204 -21.63 -26.75 47.35
N GLY A 205 -21.36 -27.13 48.60
CA GLY A 205 -20.65 -28.36 48.95
C GLY A 205 -19.11 -28.32 48.79
N LYS A 206 -18.49 -27.19 48.43
CA LYS A 206 -17.04 -27.09 48.19
C LYS A 206 -16.37 -25.88 48.91
N GLY A 207 -17.09 -25.13 49.75
CA GLY A 207 -16.52 -23.98 50.49
C GLY A 207 -16.38 -22.71 49.66
N CYS A 208 -15.54 -21.77 50.14
CA CYS A 208 -15.26 -20.50 49.46
C CYS A 208 -14.04 -20.65 48.55
N GLU A 209 -14.15 -20.10 47.37
CA GLU A 209 -13.07 -20.03 46.34
C GLU A 209 -12.74 -18.58 46.07
N TYR A 210 -11.44 -18.22 46.08
CA TYR A 210 -10.95 -16.92 45.63
C TYR A 210 -11.13 -16.73 44.12
N LEU A 211 -11.55 -15.55 43.71
CA LEU A 211 -11.71 -15.20 42.29
C LEU A 211 -10.44 -14.61 41.74
N TRP A 212 -10.07 -15.07 40.55
CA TRP A 212 -8.90 -14.64 39.80
C TRP A 212 -9.33 -14.13 38.45
N GLU A 213 -8.66 -13.07 37.97
CA GLU A 213 -8.94 -12.53 36.64
C GLU A 213 -8.62 -13.56 35.55
N LYS A 214 -9.52 -13.66 34.59
CA LYS A 214 -9.41 -14.56 33.46
C LYS A 214 -9.52 -13.76 32.18
N ILE A 215 -8.67 -14.08 31.21
CA ILE A 215 -8.69 -13.48 29.89
C ILE A 215 -8.76 -14.56 28.82
N SER A 216 -9.30 -14.19 27.68
CA SER A 216 -9.29 -15.06 26.50
C SER A 216 -8.09 -14.71 25.63
N ILE A 217 -7.26 -15.70 25.35
CA ILE A 217 -6.14 -15.56 24.40
C ILE A 217 -6.45 -16.33 23.13
N SER A 218 -6.09 -15.75 21.98
CA SER A 218 -6.18 -16.41 20.68
C SER A 218 -5.21 -17.59 20.63
N LEU A 219 -5.63 -18.69 20.00
CA LEU A 219 -4.76 -19.86 19.78
C LEU A 219 -3.86 -19.73 18.56
N ASN A 220 -4.23 -18.86 17.62
CA ASN A 220 -3.44 -18.47 16.46
C ASN A 220 -3.47 -16.96 16.26
N ASP A 221 -2.66 -16.47 15.34
CA ASP A 221 -2.52 -15.06 14.99
C ASP A 221 -3.37 -14.63 13.79
N TRP A 222 -4.27 -15.50 13.29
CA TRP A 222 -5.03 -15.24 12.07
C TRP A 222 -5.92 -14.00 12.13
N ASN A 223 -6.31 -13.57 13.33
CA ASN A 223 -7.09 -12.34 13.56
C ASN A 223 -6.23 -11.13 13.92
N ASP A 224 -4.90 -11.26 13.93
CA ASP A 224 -4.03 -10.12 14.17
C ASP A 224 -4.10 -9.14 13.00
N HIS A 225 -4.14 -7.83 13.31
CA HIS A 225 -4.17 -6.78 12.29
C HIS A 225 -2.94 -6.80 11.38
N SER A 226 -1.79 -7.25 11.89
CA SER A 226 -0.55 -7.38 11.13
C SER A 226 -0.65 -8.39 9.99
N GLN A 227 -1.53 -9.41 10.11
CA GLN A 227 -1.73 -10.41 9.04
C GLN A 227 -2.28 -9.78 7.76
N ALA A 228 -3.16 -8.79 7.88
CA ALA A 228 -3.70 -8.10 6.71
C ALA A 228 -2.61 -7.42 5.88
N GLU A 229 -1.63 -6.83 6.53
CA GLU A 229 -0.48 -6.20 5.84
C GLU A 229 0.44 -7.26 5.22
N LYS A 230 0.73 -8.36 5.93
CA LYS A 230 1.53 -9.46 5.41
C LYS A 230 0.89 -10.08 4.16
N TRP A 231 -0.41 -10.36 4.19
CA TRP A 231 -1.12 -10.93 3.03
C TRP A 231 -1.17 -9.97 1.84
N ARG A 232 -1.33 -8.66 2.10
CA ARG A 232 -1.27 -7.63 1.04
C ARG A 232 0.10 -7.54 0.39
N ALA A 233 1.16 -7.54 1.20
CA ALA A 233 2.54 -7.55 0.71
C ALA A 233 2.81 -8.83 -0.11
N SER A 234 2.49 -9.98 0.45
CA SER A 234 2.67 -11.28 -0.20
C SER A 234 1.92 -11.37 -1.53
N TRP A 235 0.68 -10.81 -1.61
CA TRP A 235 -0.05 -10.79 -2.88
C TRP A 235 0.68 -9.99 -3.96
N ALA A 236 1.20 -8.82 -3.61
CA ALA A 236 2.00 -8.02 -4.54
C ALA A 236 3.25 -8.77 -5.00
N ASP A 237 3.96 -9.43 -4.07
CA ASP A 237 5.17 -10.20 -4.38
C ASP A 237 4.88 -11.38 -5.32
N HIS A 238 3.79 -12.12 -5.08
CA HIS A 238 3.36 -13.21 -5.96
C HIS A 238 3.03 -12.72 -7.37
N CYS A 239 2.30 -11.63 -7.51
CA CYS A 239 2.04 -11.03 -8.82
C CYS A 239 3.32 -10.57 -9.51
N ASN A 240 4.21 -9.92 -8.77
CA ASN A 240 5.46 -9.37 -9.29
C ASN A 240 6.44 -10.46 -9.77
N HIS A 241 6.31 -11.68 -9.28
CA HIS A 241 7.08 -12.83 -9.79
C HIS A 241 6.77 -13.13 -11.27
N PHE A 242 5.54 -12.87 -11.70
CA PHE A 242 5.09 -13.10 -13.08
C PHE A 242 5.13 -11.84 -13.95
N LEU A 243 5.14 -10.64 -13.34
CA LEU A 243 5.07 -9.38 -14.05
C LEU A 243 6.45 -8.90 -14.48
N SER A 244 6.52 -8.26 -15.66
CA SER A 244 7.70 -7.53 -16.08
C SER A 244 7.97 -6.32 -15.17
N PRO A 245 9.21 -5.83 -15.03
CA PRO A 245 9.57 -4.76 -14.09
C PRO A 245 8.72 -3.50 -14.21
N GLU A 246 8.32 -3.13 -15.43
CA GLU A 246 7.50 -1.94 -15.71
C GLU A 246 6.03 -2.08 -15.29
N ASN A 247 5.56 -3.32 -15.08
CA ASN A 247 4.19 -3.63 -14.71
C ASN A 247 4.05 -4.06 -13.24
N GLN A 248 5.14 -4.07 -12.48
CA GLN A 248 5.12 -4.46 -11.07
C GLN A 248 4.18 -3.58 -10.24
N ILE A 249 3.57 -4.19 -9.24
CA ILE A 249 2.58 -3.58 -8.34
C ILE A 249 3.15 -3.47 -6.92
N ASP A 250 2.67 -2.49 -6.17
CA ASP A 250 3.04 -2.27 -4.76
C ASP A 250 1.77 -2.22 -3.90
N HIS A 251 1.78 -2.96 -2.79
CA HIS A 251 0.67 -3.03 -1.84
C HIS A 251 0.52 -1.78 -0.97
N ARG A 252 1.58 -0.96 -0.87
CA ARG A 252 1.61 0.24 -0.03
C ARG A 252 0.78 1.36 -0.66
N SER A 253 0.25 2.25 0.17
CA SER A 253 -0.35 3.48 -0.33
C SER A 253 0.66 4.34 -1.08
N TYR A 254 0.22 5.18 -2.01
CA TYR A 254 1.11 6.09 -2.74
C TYR A 254 1.96 6.96 -1.81
N GLU A 255 1.40 7.39 -0.67
CA GLU A 255 2.13 8.13 0.37
C GLU A 255 3.30 7.31 0.95
N ARG A 256 3.06 6.03 1.29
CA ARG A 256 4.11 5.11 1.77
C ARG A 256 5.14 4.75 0.71
N GLN A 257 4.78 4.82 -0.55
CA GLN A 257 5.69 4.65 -1.69
C GLN A 257 6.49 5.93 -1.97
N GLY A 258 6.16 7.07 -1.36
CA GLY A 258 6.75 8.37 -1.67
C GLY A 258 6.31 8.93 -3.04
N VAL A 259 5.19 8.42 -3.60
CA VAL A 259 4.66 8.83 -4.89
C VAL A 259 3.56 9.87 -4.68
N ASP A 260 3.73 11.06 -5.25
CA ASP A 260 2.71 12.12 -5.20
C ASP A 260 1.58 11.85 -6.22
N LYS A 261 0.80 10.80 -5.94
CA LYS A 261 -0.42 10.45 -6.69
C LYS A 261 -1.60 10.33 -5.72
N GLU A 262 -2.77 10.71 -6.19
CA GLU A 262 -4.01 10.55 -5.45
C GLU A 262 -4.73 9.26 -5.87
N PRO A 263 -5.17 8.41 -4.92
CA PRO A 263 -5.86 7.17 -5.26
C PRO A 263 -7.28 7.46 -5.78
N THR A 264 -7.71 6.68 -6.77
CA THR A 264 -9.10 6.70 -7.25
C THR A 264 -10.04 6.06 -6.23
N ILE A 265 -11.31 6.47 -6.23
CA ILE A 265 -12.36 5.87 -5.40
C ILE A 265 -13.04 4.71 -6.12
N HIS A 266 -13.56 3.75 -5.36
CA HIS A 266 -14.33 2.65 -5.94
C HIS A 266 -15.62 3.16 -6.58
N GLU A 267 -15.78 2.93 -7.88
CA GLU A 267 -16.95 3.39 -8.65
C GLU A 267 -18.22 2.61 -8.29
N GLY A 268 -18.13 1.28 -8.26
CA GLY A 268 -19.25 0.38 -8.06
C GLY A 268 -20.07 0.14 -9.32
N VAL A 269 -20.86 -0.94 -9.32
CA VAL A 269 -21.64 -1.39 -10.48
C VAL A 269 -22.69 -0.35 -10.89
N THR A 270 -23.37 0.27 -9.93
CA THR A 270 -24.39 1.28 -10.20
C THR A 270 -23.84 2.49 -10.94
N ALA A 271 -22.69 3.01 -10.51
CA ALA A 271 -22.04 4.15 -11.13
C ALA A 271 -21.60 3.84 -12.57
N ARG A 272 -21.03 2.66 -12.80
CA ARG A 272 -20.64 2.19 -14.14
C ARG A 272 -21.83 1.97 -15.06
N ASN A 273 -22.95 1.42 -14.55
CA ASN A 273 -24.17 1.26 -15.33
C ASN A 273 -24.75 2.62 -15.73
N MET A 274 -24.77 3.60 -14.81
CA MET A 274 -25.19 4.97 -15.14
C MET A 274 -24.39 5.57 -16.32
N GLU A 275 -23.06 5.41 -16.29
CA GLU A 275 -22.18 5.90 -17.38
C GLU A 275 -22.45 5.16 -18.70
N ARG A 276 -22.64 3.84 -18.63
CA ARG A 276 -23.00 3.04 -19.82
C ARG A 276 -24.34 3.46 -20.44
N ASP A 277 -25.28 3.86 -19.59
CA ASP A 277 -26.62 4.33 -20.03
C ASP A 277 -26.59 5.83 -20.40
N GLY A 278 -25.41 6.45 -20.54
CA GLY A 278 -25.22 7.84 -20.97
C GLY A 278 -25.44 8.90 -19.87
N ASN A 279 -25.61 8.47 -18.62
CA ASN A 279 -25.74 9.36 -17.47
C ASN A 279 -24.41 9.59 -16.77
N ILE A 280 -24.14 10.82 -16.33
CA ILE A 280 -22.92 11.14 -15.61
C ILE A 280 -23.02 10.66 -14.17
N SER A 281 -22.07 9.82 -13.76
CA SER A 281 -21.92 9.38 -12.37
C SER A 281 -20.92 10.27 -11.64
N ASP A 282 -21.31 10.78 -10.46
CA ASP A 282 -20.43 11.59 -9.63
C ASP A 282 -19.13 10.85 -9.22
N ARG A 283 -19.19 9.52 -9.03
CA ARG A 283 -18.01 8.72 -8.70
C ARG A 283 -17.06 8.57 -9.88
N CYS A 284 -17.58 8.29 -11.05
CA CYS A 284 -16.78 8.17 -12.27
C CYS A 284 -16.16 9.52 -12.64
N GLU A 285 -16.91 10.61 -12.48
CA GLU A 285 -16.39 11.95 -12.71
C GLU A 285 -15.29 12.34 -11.72
N THR A 286 -15.46 12.02 -10.43
CA THR A 286 -14.42 12.19 -9.43
C THR A 286 -13.14 11.46 -9.83
N ASN A 287 -13.25 10.23 -10.31
CA ASN A 287 -12.10 9.48 -10.79
C ASN A 287 -11.47 10.08 -12.05
N ARG A 288 -12.26 10.64 -12.97
CA ARG A 288 -11.72 11.38 -14.13
C ARG A 288 -10.87 12.57 -13.66
N MET A 289 -11.38 13.35 -12.69
CA MET A 289 -10.66 14.49 -12.12
C MET A 289 -9.36 14.06 -11.42
N ILE A 290 -9.39 12.97 -10.64
CA ILE A 290 -8.19 12.42 -9.97
C ILE A 290 -7.15 11.99 -11.01
N ARG A 291 -7.55 11.26 -12.06
CA ARG A 291 -6.64 10.82 -13.12
C ARG A 291 -6.01 12.02 -13.85
N GLU A 292 -6.79 13.05 -14.12
CA GLU A 292 -6.29 14.28 -14.74
C GLU A 292 -5.30 15.02 -13.83
N GLN A 293 -5.59 15.13 -12.53
CA GLN A 293 -4.65 15.71 -11.57
C GLN A 293 -3.36 14.93 -11.49
N ASN A 294 -3.41 13.61 -11.42
CA ASN A 294 -2.24 12.74 -11.40
C ASN A 294 -1.40 12.90 -12.68
N SER A 295 -2.05 13.02 -13.85
CA SER A 295 -1.36 13.28 -15.10
C SER A 295 -0.65 14.64 -15.12
N LEU A 296 -1.26 15.67 -14.53
CA LEU A 296 -0.63 16.99 -14.40
C LEU A 296 0.60 16.94 -13.46
N LYS A 297 0.48 16.23 -12.33
CA LYS A 297 1.59 16.02 -11.40
C LYS A 297 2.77 15.30 -12.07
N GLU A 298 2.49 14.28 -12.89
CA GLU A 298 3.50 13.56 -13.66
C GLU A 298 4.23 14.50 -14.64
N LYS A 299 3.50 15.33 -15.38
CA LYS A 299 4.08 16.34 -16.27
C LYS A 299 4.98 17.33 -15.54
N ILE A 300 4.58 17.77 -14.33
CA ILE A 300 5.42 18.64 -13.51
C ILE A 300 6.72 17.93 -13.14
N ARG A 301 6.65 16.66 -12.76
CA ARG A 301 7.83 15.87 -12.42
C ARG A 301 8.77 15.71 -13.62
N GLU A 302 8.23 15.39 -14.79
CA GLU A 302 9.01 15.28 -16.03
C GLU A 302 9.72 16.60 -16.38
N LEU A 303 8.99 17.73 -16.31
CA LEU A 303 9.57 19.05 -16.56
C LEU A 303 10.66 19.40 -15.53
N SER A 304 10.46 19.07 -14.26
CA SER A 304 11.48 19.29 -13.22
C SER A 304 12.73 18.43 -13.43
N CYS A 305 12.60 17.19 -13.90
CA CYS A 305 13.73 16.37 -14.29
C CYS A 305 14.48 16.96 -15.50
N GLN A 306 13.75 17.41 -16.53
CA GLN A 306 14.35 18.06 -17.72
C GLN A 306 15.14 19.31 -17.34
N ILE A 307 14.63 20.15 -16.43
CA ILE A 307 15.37 21.30 -15.90
C ILE A 307 16.69 20.83 -15.25
N SER A 308 16.60 19.84 -14.37
CA SER A 308 17.79 19.33 -13.67
C SER A 308 18.86 18.79 -14.64
N GLU A 309 18.43 18.05 -15.64
CA GLU A 309 19.33 17.52 -16.70
C GLU A 309 19.95 18.65 -17.51
N LEU A 310 19.16 19.66 -17.89
CA LEU A 310 19.64 20.83 -18.62
C LEU A 310 20.68 21.61 -17.82
N ILE A 311 20.45 21.84 -16.53
CA ILE A 311 21.39 22.50 -15.62
C ILE A 311 22.71 21.72 -15.56
N LEU A 312 22.64 20.40 -15.39
CA LEU A 312 23.83 19.54 -15.30
C LEU A 312 24.61 19.52 -16.63
N GLN A 313 23.92 19.46 -17.75
CA GLN A 313 24.55 19.50 -19.07
C GLN A 313 25.27 20.84 -19.29
N LYS A 314 24.58 21.95 -19.00
CA LYS A 314 25.16 23.29 -19.17
C LYS A 314 26.33 23.55 -18.22
N ALA A 315 26.25 23.07 -16.98
CA ALA A 315 27.37 23.15 -16.04
C ALA A 315 28.61 22.39 -16.57
N ARG A 316 28.45 21.23 -17.19
CA ARG A 316 29.55 20.47 -17.82
C ARG A 316 30.13 21.23 -19.02
N GLU A 317 29.28 21.74 -19.94
CA GLU A 317 29.72 22.53 -21.06
C GLU A 317 30.53 23.77 -20.64
N LEU A 318 30.07 24.50 -19.61
CA LEU A 318 30.75 25.65 -19.04
C LEU A 318 32.09 25.25 -18.41
N TYR A 319 32.12 24.17 -17.63
CA TYR A 319 33.36 23.65 -17.04
C TYR A 319 34.42 23.30 -18.13
N ASP A 320 34.01 22.63 -19.18
CA ASP A 320 34.92 22.25 -20.28
C ASP A 320 35.45 23.49 -21.00
N ARG A 321 34.59 24.50 -21.26
CA ARG A 321 35.01 25.80 -21.86
C ARG A 321 35.98 26.55 -20.95
N PHE A 322 35.77 26.58 -19.66
CA PHE A 322 36.70 27.19 -18.70
C PHE A 322 38.03 26.43 -18.63
N ARG A 323 38.01 25.12 -18.67
CA ARG A 323 39.17 24.27 -18.68
C ARG A 323 40.03 24.51 -19.96
N GLU A 324 39.38 24.70 -21.08
CA GLU A 324 40.07 25.06 -22.35
C GLU A 324 40.69 26.47 -22.28
N LEU A 325 39.95 27.43 -21.69
CA LEU A 325 40.49 28.78 -21.46
C LEU A 325 41.72 28.75 -20.54
N GLY A 326 41.67 28.01 -19.44
CA GLY A 326 42.78 27.84 -18.49
C GLY A 326 44.01 27.18 -19.10
N ARG A 327 43.84 26.31 -20.11
CA ARG A 327 44.93 25.69 -20.85
C ARG A 327 45.57 26.62 -21.90
N SER A 328 44.78 27.60 -22.37
CA SER A 328 45.23 28.52 -23.43
C SER A 328 45.89 29.81 -22.90
N VAL A 329 45.74 30.08 -21.60
CA VAL A 329 46.22 31.33 -20.97
C VAL A 329 47.04 30.98 -19.73
N ALA A 330 48.34 31.11 -19.82
CA ALA A 330 49.22 31.09 -18.66
C ALA A 330 49.84 32.50 -18.46
N VAL A 331 49.86 32.98 -17.26
CA VAL A 331 50.49 34.26 -16.90
C VAL A 331 51.90 33.99 -16.42
N ASP A 332 52.89 34.61 -17.06
CA ASP A 332 54.25 34.58 -16.58
C ASP A 332 54.37 35.32 -15.24
N LYS A 333 54.65 34.54 -14.19
CA LYS A 333 54.74 35.08 -12.82
C LYS A 333 55.84 36.12 -12.63
N GLN A 334 56.84 36.21 -13.49
CA GLN A 334 57.93 37.18 -13.43
C GLN A 334 57.65 38.48 -14.16
N THR A 335 56.92 38.45 -15.24
CA THR A 335 56.67 39.63 -16.11
C THR A 335 55.24 40.13 -16.09
N GLY A 336 54.29 39.37 -15.49
CA GLY A 336 52.88 39.70 -15.49
C GLY A 336 52.23 39.63 -16.86
N ARG A 337 52.90 39.09 -17.89
CA ARG A 337 52.40 38.97 -19.25
C ARG A 337 51.74 37.64 -19.51
N THR A 338 50.65 37.62 -20.27
CA THR A 338 49.95 36.43 -20.67
C THR A 338 50.70 35.63 -21.72
N VAL A 339 51.03 34.37 -21.45
CA VAL A 339 51.76 33.45 -22.34
C VAL A 339 50.79 32.38 -22.86
N ARG A 340 50.74 32.19 -24.18
CA ARG A 340 49.98 31.11 -24.81
C ARG A 340 50.85 29.86 -24.96
N PHE A 341 50.39 28.72 -24.44
CA PHE A 341 51.01 27.42 -24.75
C PHE A 341 50.29 26.77 -25.93
N ASP A 342 50.94 26.71 -27.08
CA ASP A 342 50.51 25.86 -28.16
C ASP A 342 51.22 24.51 -28.05
N GLY A 343 50.42 23.45 -27.92
CA GLY A 343 50.89 22.13 -27.50
C GLY A 343 51.58 21.28 -28.58
N ARG A 344 52.28 21.90 -29.54
CA ARG A 344 53.11 21.16 -30.51
C ARG A 344 54.38 21.94 -30.85
N ASN A 345 55.46 21.61 -30.19
CA ASN A 345 56.74 21.34 -30.81
C ASN A 345 57.78 21.06 -29.74
N ALA A 346 58.40 19.88 -29.84
CA ALA A 346 59.60 19.55 -29.15
C ALA A 346 60.73 20.31 -29.89
N GLY A 347 61.29 21.31 -29.25
CA GLY A 347 62.47 22.01 -29.70
C GLY A 347 62.24 23.43 -30.21
N GLY A 348 62.60 24.40 -29.43
CA GLY A 348 62.85 25.73 -29.95
C GLY A 348 61.89 26.82 -29.41
N GLU A 349 62.42 27.92 -29.21
CA GLU A 349 61.99 29.29 -28.97
C GLU A 349 60.53 29.57 -28.51
N ARG A 350 60.43 30.12 -27.32
CA ARG A 350 59.21 30.72 -26.79
C ARG A 350 58.94 32.06 -27.46
N THR A 351 58.08 32.12 -28.43
CA THR A 351 57.54 33.36 -28.94
C THR A 351 56.48 33.90 -28.03
N VAL A 352 56.73 35.01 -27.39
CA VAL A 352 55.77 35.83 -26.66
C VAL A 352 55.08 36.71 -27.68
N GLU A 353 53.92 36.29 -28.18
CA GLU A 353 53.04 37.19 -28.92
C GLU A 353 52.26 38.05 -27.93
N ALA A 354 52.55 39.32 -27.91
CA ALA A 354 51.94 40.30 -27.06
C ALA A 354 50.47 40.58 -27.49
N GLY A 355 49.63 40.19 -26.77
CA GLY A 355 48.57 40.67 -25.92
C GLY A 355 47.29 41.20 -26.54
N GLU A 356 47.16 42.08 -27.46
CA GLU A 356 45.87 42.70 -27.80
C GLU A 356 44.88 41.76 -28.52
N GLU A 357 45.34 40.93 -29.41
CA GLU A 357 44.53 39.97 -30.14
C GLU A 357 44.12 38.75 -29.29
N SER A 358 44.93 38.35 -28.34
CA SER A 358 44.65 37.23 -27.43
C SER A 358 43.65 37.63 -26.33
N VAL A 359 43.74 38.84 -25.82
CA VAL A 359 42.79 39.43 -24.88
C VAL A 359 41.42 39.62 -25.53
N GLY A 360 41.40 40.11 -26.78
CA GLY A 360 40.18 40.23 -27.58
C GLY A 360 39.48 38.89 -27.88
N ARG A 361 40.24 37.82 -28.08
CA ARG A 361 39.70 36.45 -28.27
C ARG A 361 39.14 35.88 -26.95
N ALA A 362 39.83 36.10 -25.84
CA ALA A 362 39.36 35.68 -24.53
C ALA A 362 38.10 36.44 -24.13
N ALA A 363 38.04 37.75 -24.34
CA ALA A 363 36.86 38.57 -24.08
C ALA A 363 35.63 38.13 -24.92
N ARG A 364 35.82 37.78 -26.19
CA ARG A 364 34.77 37.22 -27.05
C ARG A 364 34.25 35.90 -26.51
N ARG A 365 35.13 34.98 -26.10
CA ARG A 365 34.75 33.68 -25.51
C ARG A 365 34.01 33.85 -24.21
N VAL A 366 34.38 34.77 -23.33
CA VAL A 366 33.66 35.11 -22.12
C VAL A 366 32.26 35.68 -22.43
N ALA A 367 32.15 36.52 -23.44
CA ALA A 367 30.85 37.04 -23.90
C ALA A 367 29.94 35.93 -24.46
N ASP A 368 30.50 34.95 -25.17
CA ASP A 368 29.79 33.79 -25.69
C ASP A 368 29.29 32.87 -24.52
N ILE A 369 30.11 32.68 -23.50
CA ILE A 369 29.71 31.96 -22.29
C ILE A 369 28.58 32.68 -21.58
N LYS A 370 28.71 34.01 -21.38
CA LYS A 370 27.64 34.81 -20.76
C LYS A 370 26.32 34.75 -21.53
N ARG A 371 26.36 34.73 -22.86
CA ARG A 371 25.15 34.57 -23.69
C ARG A 371 24.53 33.19 -23.53
N ALA A 372 25.33 32.13 -23.51
CA ALA A 372 24.82 30.76 -23.28
C ALA A 372 24.20 30.58 -21.90
N VAL A 373 24.79 31.21 -20.87
CA VAL A 373 24.19 31.19 -19.51
C VAL A 373 22.86 31.91 -19.51
N ALA A 374 22.78 33.13 -20.06
CA ALA A 374 21.53 33.91 -20.11
C ALA A 374 20.41 33.25 -20.94
N GLU A 375 20.79 32.47 -21.99
CA GLU A 375 19.85 31.67 -22.75
C GLU A 375 19.29 30.50 -21.90
N THR A 376 20.16 29.80 -21.19
CA THR A 376 19.75 28.71 -20.26
C THR A 376 18.86 29.23 -19.12
N GLU A 377 19.17 30.38 -18.55
CA GLU A 377 18.35 31.02 -17.51
C GLU A 377 16.93 31.30 -18.02
N ARG A 378 16.81 31.80 -19.27
CA ARG A 378 15.47 32.03 -19.89
C ARG A 378 14.70 30.73 -20.11
N ASP A 379 15.34 29.64 -20.56
CA ASP A 379 14.72 28.36 -20.76
C ASP A 379 14.21 27.78 -19.41
N ILE A 380 14.98 27.96 -18.34
CA ILE A 380 14.60 27.57 -16.98
C ILE A 380 13.42 28.41 -16.50
N GLU A 381 13.46 29.72 -16.66
CA GLU A 381 12.36 30.64 -16.27
C GLU A 381 11.05 30.30 -17.01
N GLU A 382 11.11 30.04 -18.32
CA GLU A 382 9.94 29.64 -19.10
C GLU A 382 9.36 28.31 -18.59
N THR A 383 10.23 27.33 -18.29
CA THR A 383 9.79 26.02 -17.78
C THR A 383 9.22 26.14 -16.36
N ASP A 384 9.81 26.97 -15.50
CA ASP A 384 9.29 27.25 -14.16
C ASP A 384 7.92 27.96 -14.24
N HIS A 385 7.73 28.86 -15.19
CA HIS A 385 6.43 29.47 -15.43
C HIS A 385 5.37 28.43 -15.83
N ARG A 386 5.70 27.50 -16.74
CA ARG A 386 4.80 26.39 -17.13
C ARG A 386 4.47 25.48 -15.93
N ILE A 387 5.45 25.20 -15.09
CA ILE A 387 5.21 24.42 -13.84
C ILE A 387 4.27 25.19 -12.91
N ALA A 388 4.43 26.49 -12.75
CA ALA A 388 3.57 27.31 -11.92
C ALA A 388 2.11 27.34 -12.43
N GLU A 389 1.91 27.41 -13.74
CA GLU A 389 0.57 27.32 -14.35
C GLU A 389 -0.08 25.93 -14.11
N LEU A 390 0.69 24.86 -14.29
CA LEU A 390 0.20 23.50 -14.02
C LEU A 390 -0.19 23.33 -12.54
N LYS A 391 0.58 23.89 -11.61
CA LYS A 391 0.25 23.88 -10.17
C LYS A 391 -1.07 24.61 -9.89
N LYS A 392 -1.27 25.79 -10.44
CA LYS A 392 -2.56 26.54 -10.32
C LYS A 392 -3.73 25.73 -10.87
N LYS A 393 -3.53 25.01 -11.98
CA LYS A 393 -4.55 24.13 -12.56
C LYS A 393 -4.88 22.94 -11.66
N ILE A 394 -3.88 22.34 -11.00
CA ILE A 394 -4.06 21.27 -10.01
C ILE A 394 -4.86 21.77 -8.82
N ASP A 395 -4.51 22.92 -8.26
CA ASP A 395 -5.19 23.50 -7.08
C ASP A 395 -6.67 23.78 -7.39
N ARG A 396 -6.98 24.40 -8.54
CA ARG A 396 -8.36 24.61 -8.97
C ARG A 396 -9.14 23.31 -9.10
N LYS A 397 -8.57 22.29 -9.76
CA LYS A 397 -9.22 20.98 -9.90
C LYS A 397 -9.36 20.26 -8.56
N GLY A 398 -8.44 20.47 -7.63
CA GLY A 398 -8.54 19.98 -6.26
C GLY A 398 -9.70 20.58 -5.49
N GLN A 399 -9.93 21.89 -5.63
CA GLN A 399 -11.09 22.59 -5.05
C GLN A 399 -12.41 22.09 -5.65
N GLU A 400 -12.53 22.05 -6.97
CA GLU A 400 -13.72 21.55 -7.68
C GLU A 400 -14.07 20.11 -7.24
N ARG A 401 -13.05 19.24 -7.09
CA ARG A 401 -13.25 17.88 -6.60
C ARG A 401 -13.72 17.84 -5.16
N ASN A 402 -13.14 18.63 -4.27
CA ASN A 402 -13.51 18.67 -2.86
C ASN A 402 -14.97 19.11 -2.67
N GLU A 403 -15.39 20.15 -3.39
CA GLU A 403 -16.78 20.60 -3.41
C GLU A 403 -17.72 19.51 -3.92
N ARG A 404 -17.31 18.76 -4.93
CA ARG A 404 -18.10 17.66 -5.48
C ARG A 404 -18.20 16.48 -4.51
N LEU A 405 -17.11 16.13 -3.85
CA LEU A 405 -17.10 15.10 -2.79
C LEU A 405 -17.97 15.51 -1.60
N GLN A 406 -17.98 16.80 -1.23
CA GLN A 406 -18.83 17.30 -0.17
C GLN A 406 -20.31 17.19 -0.56
N ARG A 407 -20.69 17.60 -1.75
CA ARG A 407 -22.07 17.42 -2.28
C ARG A 407 -22.51 15.95 -2.27
N LEU A 408 -21.62 15.01 -2.62
CA LEU A 408 -21.91 13.58 -2.55
C LEU A 408 -22.14 13.10 -1.10
N ARG A 409 -21.37 13.59 -0.13
CA ARG A 409 -21.57 13.27 1.30
C ARG A 409 -22.89 13.81 1.81
N GLU A 410 -23.23 15.06 1.47
CA GLU A 410 -24.50 15.70 1.85
C GLU A 410 -25.71 14.94 1.28
N ARG A 411 -25.66 14.54 -0.01
CA ARG A 411 -26.70 13.71 -0.61
C ARG A 411 -26.87 12.35 0.06
N ARG A 412 -25.75 11.69 0.48
CA ARG A 412 -25.79 10.45 1.25
C ARG A 412 -26.40 10.62 2.63
N ALA A 413 -26.07 11.69 3.33
CA ALA A 413 -26.65 12.02 4.63
C ALA A 413 -28.17 12.27 4.53
N ALA A 414 -28.60 12.96 3.48
CA ALA A 414 -30.01 13.21 3.20
C ALA A 414 -30.82 11.96 2.83
N SER A 415 -30.18 10.94 2.24
CA SER A 415 -30.83 9.69 1.81
C SER A 415 -30.90 8.61 2.89
N GLY A 416 -30.41 8.86 4.13
CA GLY A 416 -30.54 7.96 5.29
C GLY A 416 -29.81 6.60 5.18
N SER A 417 -28.95 6.39 4.18
CA SER A 417 -28.23 5.13 4.03
C SER A 417 -26.95 5.10 4.87
N HIS A 418 -26.98 4.42 6.00
CA HIS A 418 -25.81 4.11 6.82
C HIS A 418 -24.95 3.05 6.13
N GLY A 419 -23.98 3.51 5.34
CA GLY A 419 -22.88 2.69 4.83
C GLY A 419 -21.59 3.19 5.46
N GLY A 420 -21.01 2.38 6.36
CA GLY A 420 -19.77 2.73 7.06
C GLY A 420 -18.62 3.03 6.08
N ASP A 421 -18.08 4.21 6.17
CA ASP A 421 -16.90 4.67 5.43
C ASP A 421 -15.76 4.84 6.43
N ALA A 422 -14.69 4.06 6.23
CA ALA A 422 -13.46 4.21 7.01
C ALA A 422 -12.78 5.52 6.60
N GLY A 423 -12.73 6.46 7.53
CA GLY A 423 -12.12 7.76 7.34
C GLY A 423 -10.62 7.65 7.15
N THR A 424 -10.12 8.17 6.04
CA THR A 424 -8.71 8.50 5.88
C THR A 424 -8.48 9.93 6.38
N ASP A 425 -7.66 10.04 7.40
CA ASP A 425 -7.27 11.28 8.06
C ASP A 425 -6.42 12.16 7.10
N ARG A 426 -6.81 13.42 6.98
CA ARG A 426 -6.14 14.42 6.15
C ARG A 426 -5.25 15.30 7.02
N ARG A 427 -3.97 14.99 7.14
CA ARG A 427 -2.94 15.96 7.57
C ARG A 427 -1.55 15.50 7.16
N SER A 428 -1.07 15.75 5.91
CA SER A 428 0.38 15.68 5.65
C SER A 428 0.88 16.22 4.30
N THR A 429 0.05 16.79 3.43
CA THR A 429 0.48 17.09 2.04
C THR A 429 1.27 18.39 1.82
N GLU A 430 1.50 19.21 2.84
CA GLU A 430 2.19 20.51 2.64
C GLU A 430 3.72 20.52 2.88
N ARG A 431 4.30 19.43 3.41
CA ARG A 431 5.71 19.49 3.89
C ARG A 431 6.79 19.00 2.92
N THR A 432 6.48 18.27 1.86
CA THR A 432 7.51 17.61 1.02
C THR A 432 8.04 18.46 -0.14
N PHE A 433 7.25 19.40 -0.65
CA PHE A 433 7.67 20.19 -1.84
C PHE A 433 8.65 21.34 -1.54
N THR A 434 8.76 21.78 -0.30
CA THR A 434 9.70 22.83 0.11
C THR A 434 11.16 22.39 0.18
N GLY A 435 11.40 21.11 0.43
CA GLY A 435 12.77 20.56 0.61
C GLY A 435 13.59 20.45 -0.66
N GLU A 436 12.99 20.07 -1.78
CA GLU A 436 13.71 19.92 -3.06
C GLU A 436 13.94 21.27 -3.75
N ARG A 437 13.01 22.20 -3.62
CA ARG A 437 13.16 23.56 -4.13
C ARG A 437 14.32 24.31 -3.48
N ASN A 438 14.56 24.07 -2.18
CA ASN A 438 15.69 24.67 -1.47
C ASN A 438 17.04 24.08 -1.89
N LYS A 439 17.09 22.79 -2.26
CA LYS A 439 18.33 22.16 -2.78
C LYS A 439 18.69 22.64 -4.18
N LEU A 440 17.70 22.84 -5.06
CA LEU A 440 17.92 23.36 -6.42
C LEU A 440 18.27 24.84 -6.41
N ARG A 441 17.69 25.64 -5.51
CA ARG A 441 18.02 27.04 -5.33
C ARG A 441 19.43 27.24 -4.76
N ALA A 442 19.82 26.42 -3.77
CA ALA A 442 21.18 26.42 -3.22
C ALA A 442 22.24 26.06 -4.27
N ALA A 443 21.97 25.11 -5.17
CA ALA A 443 22.88 24.77 -6.26
C ALA A 443 22.99 25.89 -7.32
N GLY A 444 21.89 26.61 -7.60
CA GLY A 444 21.88 27.79 -8.48
C GLY A 444 22.61 28.99 -7.87
N ASP A 445 22.42 29.23 -6.58
CA ASP A 445 23.09 30.30 -5.85
C ASP A 445 24.59 30.05 -5.71
N ASP A 446 25.04 28.78 -5.55
CA ASP A 446 26.46 28.40 -5.56
C ASP A 446 27.14 28.64 -6.91
N ILE A 447 26.42 28.38 -8.02
CA ILE A 447 26.93 28.64 -9.38
C ILE A 447 27.04 30.16 -9.64
N ASN A 448 26.03 30.93 -9.23
CA ASN A 448 26.05 32.38 -9.37
C ASN A 448 27.10 33.06 -8.46
N ALA A 449 27.30 32.55 -7.25
CA ALA A 449 28.38 32.99 -6.35
C ALA A 449 29.74 32.67 -6.91
N PHE A 450 29.93 31.51 -7.54
CA PHE A 450 31.18 31.14 -8.22
C PHE A 450 31.47 32.01 -9.45
N ILE A 451 30.42 32.30 -10.27
CA ILE A 451 30.54 33.19 -11.43
C ILE A 451 30.85 34.63 -11.01
N ALA A 452 30.33 35.10 -9.88
CA ALA A 452 30.62 36.44 -9.35
C ALA A 452 32.04 36.56 -8.74
N SER A 453 32.64 35.45 -8.38
CA SER A 453 34.01 35.39 -7.81
C SER A 453 35.10 35.26 -8.89
N LEU A 454 34.75 35.06 -10.16
CA LEU A 454 35.59 35.07 -11.33
C LEU A 454 35.54 36.42 -12.04
#